data_ea91bdade4bedb6963fffbaa666a052a
#
_entry.id   ea91bdade4bedb6963fffbaa666a052a
#
_cell.length_a   1.000
_cell.length_b   1.000
_cell.length_c   1.000
_cell.angle_alpha   90.00
_cell.angle_beta   90.00
_cell.angle_gamma   90.00
#
_symmetry.space_group_name_H-M   'P 1'
#
loop_
_entity.id
_entity.type
_entity.pdbx_description
1 polymer ?
#
loop_
_entity_poly.entity_id
_entity_poly.type
_entity_poly.pdbx_seq_one_letter_code
_entity_poly.pdbx_strand_id
1 'polypeptide(L)'
;MECKWIDAGNRLREIRKETNLSVFKVAKKAHISGNYLSMLERGINCPSDAVLFNLAEFYNVDPSELFKLYDKVTPPTNEQLKNMPSLKGLITQLSIDPKLTPEEKDKFATQLYEIANNLFNKE
;
A
#
# COMPACT_ATOMS: atom_id res chain seq x y z
N MET A 1 21.25 13.19 -10.10
CA MET A 1 20.69 12.16 -9.21
C MET A 1 19.47 11.55 -9.86
N GLU A 2 19.51 10.27 -10.12
CA GLU A 2 18.37 9.59 -10.74
C GLU A 2 17.24 9.39 -9.73
N CYS A 3 16.03 9.73 -10.14
CA CYS A 3 14.85 9.47 -9.32
C CYS A 3 14.43 8.01 -9.52
N LYS A 4 14.59 7.23 -8.49
CA LYS A 4 14.37 5.77 -8.54
C LYS A 4 12.97 5.38 -9.04
N TRP A 5 11.97 6.22 -8.81
CA TRP A 5 10.57 5.90 -9.06
C TRP A 5 9.97 6.70 -10.23
N ILE A 6 10.80 7.10 -11.20
CA ILE A 6 10.33 7.90 -12.35
C ILE A 6 9.22 7.18 -13.11
N ASP A 7 9.39 5.90 -13.41
CA ASP A 7 8.39 5.15 -14.18
C ASP A 7 7.06 5.05 -13.42
N ALA A 8 7.14 4.82 -12.12
CA ALA A 8 5.95 4.78 -11.27
C ALA A 8 5.27 6.16 -11.26
N GLY A 9 6.04 7.22 -11.11
CA GLY A 9 5.50 8.58 -11.12
C GLY A 9 4.84 8.94 -12.44
N ASN A 10 5.44 8.53 -13.56
CA ASN A 10 4.86 8.75 -14.89
C ASN A 10 3.51 8.03 -15.02
N ARG A 11 3.41 6.81 -14.49
CA ARG A 11 2.16 6.06 -14.52
C ARG A 11 1.07 6.75 -13.68
N LEU A 12 1.43 7.26 -12.49
CA LEU A 12 0.49 8.01 -11.67
C LEU A 12 -0.01 9.26 -12.42
N ARG A 13 0.90 9.95 -13.11
CA ARG A 13 0.53 11.13 -13.91
C ARG A 13 -0.44 10.76 -15.03
N GLU A 14 -0.21 9.67 -15.72
CA GLU A 14 -1.11 9.20 -16.78
C GLU A 14 -2.51 8.92 -16.24
N ILE A 15 -2.59 8.22 -15.11
CA ILE A 15 -3.87 7.93 -14.46
C ILE A 15 -4.58 9.21 -14.07
N ARG A 16 -3.83 10.17 -13.48
CA ARG A 16 -4.40 11.47 -13.10
C ARG A 16 -4.94 12.23 -14.32
N LYS A 17 -4.19 12.24 -15.42
CA LYS A 17 -4.62 12.94 -16.65
C LYS A 17 -5.94 12.39 -17.18
N GLU A 18 -6.21 11.12 -17.01
CA GLU A 18 -7.47 10.52 -17.42
C GLU A 18 -8.65 11.08 -16.61
N THR A 19 -8.42 11.56 -15.40
CA THR A 19 -9.45 12.18 -14.57
C THR A 19 -9.73 13.63 -14.93
N ASN A 20 -8.86 14.27 -15.69
CA ASN A 20 -8.92 15.70 -16.03
C ASN A 20 -8.84 16.62 -14.80
N LEU A 21 -8.31 16.12 -13.68
CA LEU A 21 -8.14 16.88 -12.45
C LEU A 21 -6.68 17.30 -12.26
N SER A 22 -6.50 18.46 -11.60
CA SER A 22 -5.16 18.94 -11.27
C SER A 22 -4.55 18.12 -10.11
N VAL A 23 -3.23 18.22 -9.98
CA VAL A 23 -2.51 17.59 -8.86
C VAL A 23 -3.14 17.98 -7.51
N PHE A 24 -3.46 19.26 -7.33
CA PHE A 24 -3.98 19.76 -6.07
C PHE A 24 -5.38 19.22 -5.76
N LYS A 25 -6.22 19.09 -6.77
CA LYS A 25 -7.56 18.53 -6.60
C LYS A 25 -7.53 17.06 -6.22
N VAL A 26 -6.68 16.28 -6.92
CA VAL A 26 -6.53 14.86 -6.61
C VAL A 26 -5.94 14.67 -5.21
N ALA A 27 -4.89 15.44 -4.88
CA ALA A 27 -4.26 15.33 -3.56
C ALA A 27 -5.26 15.58 -2.44
N LYS A 28 -6.09 16.60 -2.58
CA LYS A 28 -7.12 16.92 -1.59
C LYS A 28 -8.09 15.74 -1.39
N LYS A 29 -8.52 15.11 -2.48
CA LYS A 29 -9.44 13.98 -2.43
C LYS A 29 -8.78 12.71 -1.91
N ALA A 30 -7.48 12.55 -2.12
CA ALA A 30 -6.71 11.41 -1.63
C ALA A 30 -6.11 11.65 -0.23
N HIS A 31 -6.42 12.78 0.40
CA HIS A 31 -5.97 13.15 1.76
C HIS A 31 -4.46 13.29 1.88
N ILE A 32 -3.80 13.83 0.84
CA ILE A 32 -2.37 14.14 0.84
C ILE A 32 -2.17 15.58 0.36
N SER A 33 -0.96 16.12 0.55
CA SER A 33 -0.68 17.46 0.04
C SER A 33 -0.40 17.44 -1.47
N GLY A 34 -0.67 18.57 -2.12
CA GLY A 34 -0.38 18.71 -3.55
C GLY A 34 1.11 18.59 -3.84
N ASN A 35 1.95 19.16 -2.97
CA ASN A 35 3.40 19.02 -3.11
C ASN A 35 3.83 17.54 -3.02
N TYR A 36 3.27 16.80 -2.11
CA TYR A 36 3.59 15.37 -1.96
C TYR A 36 3.21 14.59 -3.21
N LEU A 37 1.99 14.79 -3.72
CA LEU A 37 1.58 14.11 -4.96
C LEU A 37 2.45 14.52 -6.14
N SER A 38 2.81 15.81 -6.24
CA SER A 38 3.73 16.28 -7.27
C SER A 38 5.08 15.56 -7.20
N MET A 39 5.60 15.36 -5.99
CA MET A 39 6.86 14.62 -5.79
C MET A 39 6.72 13.16 -6.19
N LEU A 40 5.59 12.53 -5.89
CA LEU A 40 5.32 11.17 -6.34
C LEU A 40 5.31 11.06 -7.87
N GLU A 41 4.65 12.00 -8.54
CA GLU A 41 4.58 12.01 -10.02
C GLU A 41 5.94 12.28 -10.66
N ARG A 42 6.83 12.98 -9.96
CA ARG A 42 8.20 13.21 -10.43
C ARG A 42 9.16 12.06 -10.10
N GLY A 43 8.67 11.05 -9.35
CA GLY A 43 9.48 9.88 -9.01
C GLY A 43 10.48 10.09 -7.90
N ILE A 44 10.32 11.16 -7.11
CA ILE A 44 11.26 11.51 -6.04
C ILE A 44 11.08 10.63 -4.81
N ASN A 45 9.83 10.32 -4.46
CA ASN A 45 9.50 9.56 -3.25
C ASN A 45 8.77 8.27 -3.56
N CYS A 46 8.90 7.30 -2.65
CA CYS A 46 8.07 6.11 -2.61
C CYS A 46 6.94 6.34 -1.61
N PRO A 47 5.67 6.22 -2.02
CA PRO A 47 4.56 6.45 -1.10
C PRO A 47 4.39 5.33 -0.09
N SER A 48 3.75 5.64 1.05
CA SER A 48 3.39 4.63 2.03
C SER A 48 2.24 3.76 1.48
N ASP A 49 2.02 2.61 2.12
CA ASP A 49 0.94 1.71 1.74
C ASP A 49 -0.42 2.40 1.84
N ALA A 50 -0.63 3.20 2.91
CA ALA A 50 -1.88 3.94 3.09
C ALA A 50 -2.15 4.92 1.94
N VAL A 51 -1.11 5.62 1.49
CA VAL A 51 -1.23 6.55 0.36
C VAL A 51 -1.57 5.80 -0.91
N LEU A 52 -0.94 4.66 -1.15
CA LEU A 52 -1.24 3.84 -2.33
C LEU A 52 -2.70 3.35 -2.33
N PHE A 53 -3.21 2.92 -1.18
CA PHE A 53 -4.61 2.53 -1.06
C PHE A 53 -5.56 3.69 -1.33
N ASN A 54 -5.24 4.88 -0.80
CA ASN A 54 -6.07 6.08 -1.02
C ASN A 54 -6.09 6.47 -2.50
N LEU A 55 -4.94 6.44 -3.16
CA LEU A 55 -4.85 6.75 -4.58
C LEU A 55 -5.59 5.70 -5.43
N ALA A 56 -5.44 4.43 -5.09
CA ALA A 56 -6.12 3.36 -5.81
C ALA A 56 -7.63 3.49 -5.69
N GLU A 57 -8.13 3.80 -4.50
CA GLU A 57 -9.55 4.02 -4.27
C GLU A 57 -10.07 5.21 -5.08
N PHE A 58 -9.37 6.33 -5.02
CA PHE A 58 -9.76 7.53 -5.75
C PHE A 58 -9.75 7.32 -7.26
N TYR A 59 -8.69 6.68 -7.78
CA TYR A 59 -8.56 6.43 -9.22
C TYR A 59 -9.39 5.23 -9.70
N ASN A 60 -9.98 4.49 -8.78
CA ASN A 60 -10.75 3.27 -9.06
C ASN A 60 -9.91 2.23 -9.82
N VAL A 61 -8.69 2.03 -9.37
CA VAL A 61 -7.78 1.01 -9.91
C VAL A 61 -7.46 -0.02 -8.83
N ASP A 62 -7.01 -1.20 -9.25
CA ASP A 62 -6.63 -2.24 -8.32
C ASP A 62 -5.39 -1.79 -7.52
N PRO A 63 -5.45 -1.81 -6.17
CA PRO A 63 -4.28 -1.44 -5.37
C PRO A 63 -3.01 -2.21 -5.74
N SER A 64 -3.12 -3.47 -6.13
CA SER A 64 -1.95 -4.27 -6.52
C SER A 64 -1.22 -3.68 -7.71
N GLU A 65 -1.92 -3.02 -8.63
CA GLU A 65 -1.30 -2.35 -9.78
C GLU A 65 -0.36 -1.23 -9.30
N LEU A 66 -0.82 -0.41 -8.35
CA LEU A 66 0.01 0.67 -7.81
C LEU A 66 1.16 0.14 -6.96
N PHE A 67 0.91 -0.88 -6.14
CA PHE A 67 1.96 -1.48 -5.32
C PHE A 67 3.10 -2.04 -6.17
N LYS A 68 2.77 -2.68 -7.29
CA LYS A 68 3.79 -3.22 -8.22
C LYS A 68 4.68 -2.16 -8.81
N LEU A 69 4.15 -0.96 -9.04
CA LEU A 69 4.96 0.15 -9.56
C LEU A 69 6.13 0.51 -8.65
N TYR A 70 5.99 0.28 -7.35
CA TYR A 70 6.99 0.60 -6.34
C TYR A 70 7.68 -0.65 -5.80
N ASP A 71 7.64 -1.76 -6.53
CA ASP A 71 8.21 -3.05 -6.11
C ASP A 71 7.70 -3.49 -4.74
N LYS A 72 6.47 -3.12 -4.43
CA LYS A 72 5.80 -3.47 -3.18
C LYS A 72 4.79 -4.58 -3.41
N VAL A 73 4.52 -5.30 -2.34
CA VAL A 73 3.51 -6.37 -2.33
C VAL A 73 2.26 -5.87 -1.61
N THR A 74 1.11 -6.05 -2.24
CA THR A 74 -0.17 -5.68 -1.63
C THR A 74 -0.42 -6.57 -0.42
N PRO A 75 -0.71 -5.98 0.78
CA PRO A 75 -1.05 -6.80 1.94
C PRO A 75 -2.29 -7.65 1.69
N PRO A 76 -2.38 -8.85 2.31
CA PRO A 76 -3.55 -9.71 2.12
C PRO A 76 -4.82 -9.03 2.63
N THR A 77 -5.91 -9.19 1.88
CA THR A 77 -7.22 -8.67 2.26
C THR A 77 -7.85 -9.54 3.34
N ASN A 78 -8.89 -9.01 3.99
CA ASN A 78 -9.66 -9.79 4.97
C ASN A 78 -10.25 -11.05 4.34
N GLU A 79 -10.64 -10.98 3.07
CA GLU A 79 -11.19 -12.12 2.35
C GLU A 79 -10.12 -13.20 2.16
N GLN A 80 -8.91 -12.81 1.79
CA GLN A 80 -7.78 -13.73 1.65
C GLN A 80 -7.44 -14.38 2.99
N LEU A 81 -7.46 -13.60 4.08
CA LEU A 81 -7.21 -14.11 5.42
C LEU A 81 -8.29 -15.10 5.88
N LYS A 82 -9.54 -14.89 5.48
CA LYS A 82 -10.65 -15.82 5.78
C LYS A 82 -10.42 -17.19 5.16
N ASN A 83 -9.77 -17.23 4.00
CA ASN A 83 -9.44 -18.48 3.32
C ASN A 83 -8.23 -19.19 3.94
N MET A 84 -7.62 -18.60 4.98
CA MET A 84 -6.48 -19.14 5.71
C MET A 84 -6.78 -19.16 7.22
N PRO A 85 -7.65 -20.09 7.67
CA PRO A 85 -8.14 -20.07 9.07
C PRO A 85 -7.01 -20.16 10.11
N SER A 86 -5.95 -20.92 9.82
CA SER A 86 -4.82 -21.05 10.74
C SER A 86 -4.08 -19.73 10.94
N LEU A 87 -3.87 -18.98 9.87
CA LEU A 87 -3.22 -17.68 9.93
C LEU A 87 -4.10 -16.66 10.65
N LYS A 88 -5.40 -16.67 10.37
CA LYS A 88 -6.36 -15.79 11.02
C LYS A 88 -6.42 -16.07 12.52
N GLY A 89 -6.45 -17.35 12.92
CA GLY A 89 -6.44 -17.75 14.31
C GLY A 89 -5.19 -17.28 15.03
N LEU A 90 -4.03 -17.38 14.38
CA LEU A 90 -2.77 -16.92 14.94
C LEU A 90 -2.76 -15.40 15.15
N ILE A 91 -3.23 -14.64 14.16
CA ILE A 91 -3.32 -13.19 14.27
C ILE A 91 -4.26 -12.79 15.41
N THR A 92 -5.42 -13.45 15.52
CA THR A 92 -6.37 -13.20 16.59
C THR A 92 -5.74 -13.48 17.96
N GLN A 93 -5.04 -14.59 18.09
CA GLN A 93 -4.37 -14.99 19.32
C GLN A 93 -3.32 -13.97 19.74
N LEU A 94 -2.52 -13.49 18.80
CA LEU A 94 -1.52 -12.46 19.07
C LEU A 94 -2.15 -11.14 19.51
N SER A 95 -3.30 -10.81 18.95
CA SER A 95 -4.01 -9.56 19.27
C SER A 95 -4.57 -9.54 20.68
N ILE A 96 -4.95 -10.70 21.22
CA ILE A 96 -5.62 -10.80 22.53
C ILE A 96 -4.71 -11.32 23.65
N ASP A 97 -3.49 -11.75 23.36
CA ASP A 97 -2.58 -12.29 24.36
C ASP A 97 -2.12 -11.19 25.32
N PRO A 98 -2.48 -11.28 26.62
CA PRO A 98 -2.10 -10.26 27.59
C PRO A 98 -0.61 -10.26 27.96
N LYS A 99 0.11 -11.32 27.60
CA LYS A 99 1.55 -11.42 27.89
C LYS A 99 2.42 -10.65 26.90
N LEU A 100 1.84 -10.29 25.74
CA LEU A 100 2.58 -9.57 24.71
C LEU A 100 2.38 -8.07 24.87
N THR A 101 3.49 -7.33 24.81
CA THR A 101 3.42 -5.87 24.76
C THR A 101 2.92 -5.41 23.40
N PRO A 102 2.37 -4.18 23.29
CA PRO A 102 1.97 -3.65 21.98
C PRO A 102 3.09 -3.67 20.95
N GLU A 103 4.34 -3.42 21.38
CA GLU A 103 5.51 -3.46 20.50
C GLU A 103 5.78 -4.86 19.97
N GLU A 104 5.67 -5.87 20.84
CA GLU A 104 5.86 -7.26 20.45
C GLU A 104 4.76 -7.71 19.49
N LYS A 105 3.50 -7.31 19.75
CA LYS A 105 2.38 -7.61 18.87
C LYS A 105 2.59 -7.03 17.47
N ASP A 106 3.06 -5.80 17.41
CA ASP A 106 3.34 -5.10 16.17
C ASP A 106 4.45 -5.80 15.37
N LYS A 107 5.51 -6.20 16.06
CA LYS A 107 6.62 -6.93 15.47
C LYS A 107 6.18 -8.27 14.88
N PHE A 108 5.37 -9.03 15.62
CA PHE A 108 4.84 -10.30 15.11
C PHE A 108 3.90 -10.08 13.93
N ALA A 109 3.05 -9.05 13.99
CA ALA A 109 2.15 -8.73 12.89
C ALA A 109 2.94 -8.43 11.61
N THR A 110 4.01 -7.65 11.73
CA THR A 110 4.89 -7.34 10.59
C THR A 110 5.50 -8.61 10.00
N GLN A 111 6.00 -9.50 10.84
CA GLN A 111 6.57 -10.76 10.39
C GLN A 111 5.54 -11.65 9.69
N LEU A 112 4.31 -11.70 10.22
CA LEU A 112 3.23 -12.46 9.61
C LEU A 112 2.84 -11.89 8.24
N TYR A 113 2.80 -10.56 8.12
CA TYR A 113 2.54 -9.91 6.84
C TYR A 113 3.60 -10.25 5.81
N GLU A 114 4.87 -10.26 6.20
CA GLU A 114 5.96 -10.63 5.30
C GLU A 114 5.82 -12.07 4.82
N ILE A 115 5.50 -12.99 5.72
CA ILE A 115 5.29 -14.41 5.38
C ILE A 115 4.10 -14.56 4.43
N ALA A 116 2.98 -13.91 4.74
CA ALA A 116 1.78 -13.96 3.91
C ALA A 116 2.05 -13.39 2.51
N ASN A 117 2.74 -12.27 2.45
CA ASN A 117 3.09 -11.65 1.18
C ASN A 117 3.97 -12.56 0.32
N ASN A 118 4.95 -13.24 0.93
CA ASN A 118 5.80 -14.19 0.23
C ASN A 118 5.00 -15.37 -0.33
N LEU A 119 4.00 -15.83 0.40
CA LEU A 119 3.14 -16.92 -0.05
C LEU A 119 2.26 -16.50 -1.23
N PHE A 120 1.69 -15.30 -1.18
CA PHE A 120 0.80 -14.81 -2.24
C PHE A 120 1.54 -14.40 -3.50
N ASN A 121 2.83 -14.12 -3.42
CA ASN A 121 3.63 -13.70 -4.58
C ASN A 121 4.56 -14.78 -5.09
N LYS A 122 4.33 -16.01 -4.70
CA LYS A 122 5.10 -17.16 -5.14
C LYS A 122 4.52 -17.70 -6.45
N GLU A 123 4.76 -16.98 -7.51
CA GLU A 123 4.47 -17.49 -8.85
C GLU A 123 5.68 -17.31 -9.73
#